data_a0f3e34f5a5f8befa31876927b6add06
#
_entry.id   a0f3e34f5a5f8befa31876927b6add06
#
_cell.length_a   1.000
_cell.length_b   1.000
_cell.length_c   1.000
_cell.angle_alpha   90.00
_cell.angle_beta   90.00
_cell.angle_gamma   90.00
#
_symmetry.space_group_name_H-M   'P 1'
#
loop_
_entity.id
_entity.type
_entity.pdbx_description
1 polymer ?
#
loop_
_entity_poly.entity_id
_entity_poly.type
_entity_poly.pdbx_seq_one_letter_code
_entity_poly.pdbx_strand_id
1 'polypeptide(L)'
;MLDQSTHIRHLAVVPLSLLVLVLASAQVRSEPTRRLITQAIDESKRVELPGNTHPEANTENDRGMVPDSFPMEHMQLQLRLPMEKEDELDNLLQKIQDPSSPNYHKWLTPEEFKQQFSLASEDIETITNWLKSEGFTVNVINARSVDFWGTAGQVRSAFRTAIHYFDVRGVRHIANLSNPQIPAALAPAVAGIVSMNDFKPHPIGGVR
;
A
#
# COMPACT_ATOMS: atom_id res chain seq x y z
N MET A 1 -19.85 -98.46 4.04
CA MET A 1 -18.48 -98.03 4.17
C MET A 1 -18.27 -96.92 3.13
N LEU A 2 -18.59 -95.68 3.49
CA LEU A 2 -18.64 -94.56 2.64
C LEU A 2 -17.79 -93.46 3.25
N ASP A 3 -16.70 -93.14 2.54
CA ASP A 3 -15.80 -92.04 2.83
C ASP A 3 -16.38 -90.75 2.25
N GLN A 4 -16.55 -89.78 3.10
CA GLN A 4 -16.94 -88.44 2.69
C GLN A 4 -15.80 -87.47 2.95
N SER A 5 -15.01 -87.20 1.90
CA SER A 5 -13.98 -86.13 1.91
C SER A 5 -14.60 -84.78 1.70
N THR A 6 -14.58 -83.99 2.74
CA THR A 6 -15.07 -82.57 2.71
C THR A 6 -13.99 -81.61 2.15
N HIS A 7 -14.25 -81.07 0.99
CA HIS A 7 -13.39 -80.04 0.41
C HIS A 7 -13.65 -78.68 1.06
N ILE A 8 -12.75 -78.20 1.88
CA ILE A 8 -12.78 -76.84 2.44
C ILE A 8 -12.14 -75.92 1.39
N ARG A 9 -12.98 -75.05 0.82
CA ARG A 9 -12.54 -73.96 -0.06
C ARG A 9 -12.05 -72.79 0.80
N HIS A 10 -10.75 -72.53 0.84
CA HIS A 10 -10.19 -71.35 1.44
C HIS A 10 -10.48 -70.12 0.54
N LEU A 11 -11.37 -69.23 1.01
CA LEU A 11 -11.53 -67.88 0.45
C LEU A 11 -10.32 -67.07 0.88
N ALA A 12 -9.52 -66.66 -0.05
CA ALA A 12 -8.44 -65.69 0.18
C ALA A 12 -9.08 -64.28 0.31
N VAL A 13 -9.05 -63.74 1.52
CA VAL A 13 -9.40 -62.34 1.79
C VAL A 13 -8.20 -61.48 1.47
N VAL A 14 -8.29 -60.74 0.39
CA VAL A 14 -7.29 -59.72 0.00
C VAL A 14 -7.58 -58.46 0.83
N PRO A 15 -6.68 -57.97 1.68
CA PRO A 15 -6.88 -56.73 2.38
C PRO A 15 -6.72 -55.57 1.39
N LEU A 16 -7.79 -54.82 1.17
CA LEU A 16 -7.82 -53.59 0.44
C LEU A 16 -7.13 -52.51 1.31
N SER A 17 -5.81 -52.34 1.11
CA SER A 17 -5.05 -51.28 1.76
C SER A 17 -5.47 -49.95 1.17
N LEU A 18 -6.29 -49.19 1.92
CA LEU A 18 -6.72 -47.84 1.61
C LEU A 18 -5.50 -46.90 1.76
N LEU A 19 -4.83 -46.60 0.65
CA LEU A 19 -3.75 -45.62 0.60
C LEU A 19 -4.38 -44.23 0.72
N VAL A 20 -4.46 -43.68 1.93
CA VAL A 20 -4.89 -42.30 2.19
C VAL A 20 -3.72 -41.41 1.79
N LEU A 21 -3.79 -40.82 0.57
CA LEU A 21 -2.88 -39.80 0.10
C LEU A 21 -3.23 -38.49 0.80
N VAL A 22 -2.54 -38.19 1.91
CA VAL A 22 -2.62 -36.88 2.57
C VAL A 22 -1.92 -35.87 1.68
N LEU A 23 -2.67 -35.15 0.85
CA LEU A 23 -2.20 -33.93 0.18
C LEU A 23 -1.89 -32.88 1.25
N ALA A 24 -0.67 -32.85 1.73
CA ALA A 24 -0.15 -31.74 2.53
C ALA A 24 -0.15 -30.51 1.63
N SER A 25 -1.20 -29.72 1.70
CA SER A 25 -1.21 -28.36 1.16
C SER A 25 -0.10 -27.60 1.89
N ALA A 26 1.04 -27.42 1.26
CA ALA A 26 2.08 -26.52 1.75
C ALA A 26 1.47 -25.12 1.75
N GLN A 27 0.93 -24.70 2.87
CA GLN A 27 0.60 -23.31 3.09
C GLN A 27 1.93 -22.56 3.07
N VAL A 28 2.14 -21.78 2.03
CA VAL A 28 3.23 -20.80 1.99
C VAL A 28 2.96 -19.85 3.15
N ARG A 29 3.59 -20.10 4.29
CA ARG A 29 3.65 -19.11 5.36
C ARG A 29 4.47 -17.96 4.81
N SER A 30 3.80 -16.89 4.41
CA SER A 30 4.49 -15.63 4.20
C SER A 30 5.08 -15.21 5.55
N GLU A 31 6.38 -15.01 5.59
CA GLU A 31 7.05 -14.40 6.75
C GLU A 31 6.37 -13.07 7.05
N PRO A 32 6.12 -12.76 8.34
CA PRO A 32 5.51 -11.49 8.72
C PRO A 32 6.40 -10.34 8.24
N THR A 33 5.79 -9.35 7.60
CA THR A 33 6.51 -8.16 7.14
C THR A 33 7.17 -7.45 8.32
N ARG A 34 8.45 -7.13 8.20
CA ARG A 34 9.22 -6.43 9.23
C ARG A 34 8.63 -5.04 9.50
N ARG A 35 8.45 -4.71 10.77
CA ARG A 35 8.01 -3.38 11.18
C ARG A 35 9.07 -2.31 10.84
N LEU A 36 8.62 -1.21 10.29
CA LEU A 36 9.42 -0.03 9.98
C LEU A 36 9.30 1.06 11.05
N ILE A 37 8.13 1.20 11.68
CA ILE A 37 7.88 2.18 12.73
C ILE A 37 8.19 1.54 14.08
N THR A 38 9.39 1.82 14.60
CA THR A 38 9.89 1.23 15.84
C THR A 38 9.95 2.22 17.01
N GLN A 39 9.68 3.50 16.74
CA GLN A 39 9.70 4.57 17.73
C GLN A 39 8.29 5.11 17.98
N ALA A 40 8.04 5.60 19.18
CA ALA A 40 6.81 6.32 19.47
C ALA A 40 6.76 7.65 18.68
N ILE A 41 5.56 8.05 18.28
CA ILE A 41 5.35 9.34 17.62
C ILE A 41 5.64 10.47 18.59
N ASP A 42 6.51 11.38 18.18
CA ASP A 42 6.88 12.61 18.87
C ASP A 42 6.63 13.78 17.91
N GLU A 43 5.57 14.54 18.16
CA GLU A 43 5.13 15.66 17.31
C GLU A 43 6.15 16.81 17.26
N SER A 44 7.08 16.87 18.21
CA SER A 44 8.16 17.86 18.20
C SER A 44 9.30 17.51 17.23
N LYS A 45 9.41 16.23 16.83
CA LYS A 45 10.43 15.72 15.90
C LYS A 45 9.81 15.44 14.56
N ARG A 46 10.07 16.32 13.61
CA ARG A 46 9.50 16.22 12.28
C ARG A 46 10.54 16.12 11.20
N VAL A 47 10.16 15.51 10.10
CA VAL A 47 10.94 15.44 8.86
C VAL A 47 10.09 15.95 7.69
N GLU A 48 10.74 16.60 6.77
CA GLU A 48 10.15 17.05 5.52
C GLU A 48 10.06 15.88 4.52
N LEU A 49 8.98 15.86 3.74
CA LEU A 49 8.81 14.96 2.61
C LEU A 49 9.19 15.72 1.32
N PRO A 50 10.44 15.63 0.86
CA PRO A 50 10.89 16.40 -0.29
C PRO A 50 10.19 15.96 -1.58
N GLY A 51 10.04 16.91 -2.52
CA GLY A 51 9.42 16.63 -3.82
C GLY A 51 7.89 16.49 -3.78
N ASN A 52 7.25 16.84 -2.67
CA ASN A 52 5.78 16.79 -2.53
C ASN A 52 5.11 18.15 -2.78
N THR A 53 5.81 19.10 -3.40
CA THR A 53 5.26 20.40 -3.83
C THR A 53 5.32 20.48 -5.36
N HIS A 54 4.20 20.86 -5.98
CA HIS A 54 4.14 20.99 -7.43
C HIS A 54 4.98 22.20 -7.91
N PRO A 55 5.76 22.11 -8.99
CA PRO A 55 6.62 23.23 -9.45
C PRO A 55 5.87 24.53 -9.75
N GLU A 56 4.63 24.44 -10.22
CA GLU A 56 3.78 25.61 -10.48
C GLU A 56 3.19 26.22 -9.19
N ALA A 57 3.29 25.55 -8.04
CA ALA A 57 2.93 26.09 -6.73
C ALA A 57 4.07 26.99 -6.20
N ASN A 58 4.29 28.12 -6.86
CA ASN A 58 5.34 29.08 -6.57
C ASN A 58 4.78 30.47 -6.28
N THR A 59 5.64 31.37 -5.83
CA THR A 59 5.24 32.73 -5.41
C THR A 59 4.64 33.59 -6.53
N GLU A 60 4.98 33.35 -7.78
CA GLU A 60 4.45 34.11 -8.93
C GLU A 60 2.97 33.78 -9.17
N ASN A 61 2.62 32.52 -8.98
CA ASN A 61 1.28 31.99 -9.21
C ASN A 61 0.39 32.08 -7.96
N ASP A 62 0.95 32.31 -6.77
CA ASP A 62 0.22 32.31 -5.49
C ASP A 62 -0.86 33.42 -5.44
N ARG A 63 -2.06 33.03 -5.01
CA ARG A 63 -3.24 33.92 -4.82
C ARG A 63 -3.77 33.87 -3.40
N GLY A 64 -2.96 33.41 -2.47
CA GLY A 64 -3.28 33.35 -1.04
C GLY A 64 -3.89 32.02 -0.57
N MET A 65 -3.94 31.92 0.74
CA MET A 65 -4.37 30.71 1.45
C MET A 65 -5.87 30.44 1.24
N VAL A 66 -6.24 29.17 1.06
CA VAL A 66 -7.64 28.76 1.08
C VAL A 66 -8.19 28.85 2.51
N PRO A 67 -9.54 28.98 2.70
CA PRO A 67 -10.15 28.91 4.02
C PRO A 67 -9.82 27.59 4.73
N ASP A 68 -9.69 27.63 6.06
CA ASP A 68 -9.40 26.42 6.86
C ASP A 68 -10.46 25.33 6.71
N SER A 69 -11.70 25.69 6.43
CA SER A 69 -12.80 24.78 6.17
C SER A 69 -12.83 24.20 4.76
N PHE A 70 -11.88 24.58 3.88
CA PHE A 70 -11.83 24.07 2.52
C PHE A 70 -11.64 22.55 2.54
N PRO A 71 -12.53 21.77 1.87
CA PRO A 71 -12.45 20.32 1.89
C PRO A 71 -11.24 19.82 1.09
N MET A 72 -10.50 18.92 1.69
CA MET A 72 -9.39 18.19 1.08
C MET A 72 -9.78 16.72 1.02
N GLU A 73 -10.21 16.29 -0.16
CA GLU A 73 -10.71 14.93 -0.40
C GLU A 73 -9.67 14.09 -1.13
N HIS A 74 -9.69 12.77 -0.86
CA HIS A 74 -8.84 11.79 -1.55
C HIS A 74 -7.33 12.09 -1.51
N MET A 75 -6.85 12.66 -0.41
CA MET A 75 -5.42 12.70 -0.14
C MET A 75 -4.93 11.28 0.11
N GLN A 76 -3.76 10.95 -0.44
CA GLN A 76 -3.19 9.61 -0.28
C GLN A 76 -1.80 9.70 0.32
N LEU A 77 -1.64 9.11 1.50
CA LEU A 77 -0.34 8.86 2.08
C LEU A 77 0.26 7.63 1.40
N GLN A 78 1.37 7.82 0.68
CA GLN A 78 2.07 6.74 -0.01
C GLN A 78 2.98 6.01 0.97
N LEU A 79 2.87 4.68 1.00
CA LEU A 79 3.60 3.81 1.90
C LEU A 79 4.86 3.25 1.22
N ARG A 80 5.93 3.15 1.99
CA ARG A 80 7.22 2.59 1.58
C ARG A 80 7.31 1.16 2.08
N LEU A 81 7.57 0.21 1.21
CA LEU A 81 7.84 -1.16 1.64
C LEU A 81 9.23 -1.29 2.29
N PRO A 82 9.45 -2.29 3.15
CA PRO A 82 10.79 -2.72 3.50
C PRO A 82 11.60 -3.08 2.26
N MET A 83 12.91 -2.84 2.28
CA MET A 83 13.79 -3.04 1.10
C MET A 83 13.68 -4.46 0.56
N GLU A 84 13.65 -5.45 1.43
CA GLU A 84 13.49 -6.86 1.07
C GLU A 84 12.18 -7.14 0.31
N LYS A 85 11.11 -6.40 0.62
CA LYS A 85 9.83 -6.52 -0.09
C LYS A 85 9.80 -5.77 -1.41
N GLU A 86 10.53 -4.66 -1.52
CA GLU A 86 10.75 -3.98 -2.82
C GLU A 86 11.53 -4.89 -3.77
N ASP A 87 12.61 -5.54 -3.29
CA ASP A 87 13.40 -6.48 -4.07
C ASP A 87 12.58 -7.70 -4.53
N GLU A 88 11.71 -8.23 -3.64
CA GLU A 88 10.78 -9.32 -4.00
C GLU A 88 9.79 -8.88 -5.09
N LEU A 89 9.26 -7.66 -4.99
CA LEU A 89 8.33 -7.11 -5.98
C LEU A 89 9.01 -6.91 -7.34
N ASP A 90 10.22 -6.34 -7.35
CA ASP A 90 10.98 -6.15 -8.58
C ASP A 90 11.30 -7.47 -9.27
N ASN A 91 11.72 -8.47 -8.49
CA ASN A 91 11.94 -9.83 -8.99
C ASN A 91 10.66 -10.47 -9.56
N LEU A 92 9.52 -10.26 -8.91
CA LEU A 92 8.23 -10.73 -9.42
C LEU A 92 7.89 -10.05 -10.75
N LEU A 93 8.01 -8.71 -10.82
CA LEU A 93 7.74 -7.93 -12.03
C LEU A 93 8.61 -8.38 -13.22
N GLN A 94 9.88 -8.67 -12.99
CA GLN A 94 10.76 -9.24 -14.02
C GLN A 94 10.26 -10.61 -14.49
N LYS A 95 9.94 -11.52 -13.56
CA LYS A 95 9.49 -12.88 -13.89
C LYS A 95 8.15 -12.91 -14.64
N ILE A 96 7.21 -12.04 -14.34
CA ILE A 96 5.91 -12.01 -15.07
C ILE A 96 6.03 -11.40 -16.47
N GLN A 97 7.12 -10.68 -16.75
CA GLN A 97 7.40 -10.09 -18.07
C GLN A 97 8.34 -10.96 -18.93
N ASP A 98 9.03 -11.93 -18.35
CA ASP A 98 9.95 -12.82 -19.06
C ASP A 98 9.21 -14.00 -19.69
N PRO A 99 9.17 -14.13 -21.05
CA PRO A 99 8.52 -15.24 -21.73
C PRO A 99 9.09 -16.62 -21.40
N SER A 100 10.33 -16.70 -20.91
CA SER A 100 10.98 -17.96 -20.50
C SER A 100 10.64 -18.37 -19.07
N SER A 101 10.04 -17.48 -18.29
CA SER A 101 9.69 -17.70 -16.90
C SER A 101 8.43 -18.56 -16.75
N PRO A 102 8.38 -19.50 -15.80
CA PRO A 102 7.15 -20.21 -15.45
C PRO A 102 6.07 -19.29 -14.88
N ASN A 103 6.42 -18.05 -14.50
CA ASN A 103 5.52 -17.02 -13.99
C ASN A 103 5.09 -16.01 -15.07
N TYR A 104 5.44 -16.24 -16.33
CA TYR A 104 5.07 -15.35 -17.42
C TYR A 104 3.56 -15.10 -17.46
N HIS A 105 3.15 -13.82 -17.47
CA HIS A 105 1.76 -13.35 -17.44
C HIS A 105 0.91 -13.86 -16.25
N LYS A 106 1.52 -14.35 -15.16
CA LYS A 106 0.82 -14.70 -13.93
C LYS A 106 0.71 -13.47 -13.02
N TRP A 107 -0.32 -12.68 -13.23
CA TRP A 107 -0.60 -11.50 -12.43
C TRP A 107 -1.19 -11.88 -11.07
N LEU A 108 -0.82 -11.13 -10.04
CA LEU A 108 -1.46 -11.22 -8.73
C LEU A 108 -2.85 -10.55 -8.77
N THR A 109 -3.78 -11.09 -8.05
CA THR A 109 -5.00 -10.38 -7.70
C THR A 109 -4.69 -9.23 -6.72
N PRO A 110 -5.57 -8.22 -6.59
CA PRO A 110 -5.39 -7.15 -5.61
C PRO A 110 -5.22 -7.68 -4.17
N GLU A 111 -5.92 -8.74 -3.82
CA GLU A 111 -5.85 -9.39 -2.50
C GLU A 111 -4.51 -10.08 -2.28
N GLU A 112 -4.02 -10.84 -3.25
CA GLU A 112 -2.70 -11.48 -3.21
C GLU A 112 -1.59 -10.44 -3.14
N PHE A 113 -1.70 -9.37 -3.93
CA PHE A 113 -0.76 -8.25 -3.89
C PHE A 113 -0.73 -7.61 -2.49
N LYS A 114 -1.90 -7.34 -1.92
CA LYS A 114 -2.01 -6.78 -0.58
C LYS A 114 -1.42 -7.71 0.48
N GLN A 115 -1.64 -9.01 0.38
CA GLN A 115 -1.08 -9.98 1.33
C GLN A 115 0.45 -10.06 1.26
N GLN A 116 1.04 -9.91 0.08
CA GLN A 116 2.49 -10.05 -0.13
C GLN A 116 3.25 -8.74 0.03
N PHE A 117 2.66 -7.62 -0.38
CA PHE A 117 3.34 -6.32 -0.55
C PHE A 117 2.68 -5.18 0.24
N SER A 118 2.16 -5.47 1.43
CA SER A 118 1.76 -4.45 2.39
C SER A 118 2.83 -4.25 3.48
N LEU A 119 2.76 -3.11 4.15
CA LEU A 119 3.46 -2.91 5.43
C LEU A 119 2.95 -3.90 6.49
N ALA A 120 3.72 -4.03 7.57
CA ALA A 120 3.24 -4.69 8.77
C ALA A 120 1.92 -4.04 9.26
N SER A 121 1.00 -4.85 9.76
CA SER A 121 -0.31 -4.36 10.25
C SER A 121 -0.17 -3.30 11.34
N GLU A 122 0.82 -3.44 12.21
CA GLU A 122 1.11 -2.50 13.29
C GLU A 122 1.62 -1.15 12.77
N ASP A 123 2.34 -1.13 11.66
CA ASP A 123 2.77 0.12 11.03
C ASP A 123 1.58 0.85 10.40
N ILE A 124 0.70 0.10 9.71
CA ILE A 124 -0.55 0.63 9.14
C ILE A 124 -1.44 1.18 10.25
N GLU A 125 -1.58 0.45 11.35
CA GLU A 125 -2.36 0.88 12.51
C GLU A 125 -1.77 2.16 13.13
N THR A 126 -0.46 2.24 13.29
CA THR A 126 0.23 3.42 13.81
C THR A 126 -0.02 4.64 12.93
N ILE A 127 0.10 4.51 11.60
CA ILE A 127 -0.14 5.58 10.64
C ILE A 127 -1.61 6.02 10.66
N THR A 128 -2.54 5.08 10.64
CA THR A 128 -3.97 5.40 10.59
C THR A 128 -4.47 6.01 11.89
N ASN A 129 -3.94 5.58 13.03
CA ASN A 129 -4.26 6.17 14.33
C ASN A 129 -3.70 7.60 14.43
N TRP A 130 -2.50 7.85 13.91
CA TRP A 130 -1.96 9.21 13.82
C TRP A 130 -2.83 10.10 12.95
N LEU A 131 -3.21 9.69 11.73
CA LEU A 131 -4.12 10.47 10.89
C LEU A 131 -5.44 10.81 11.60
N LYS A 132 -6.02 9.82 12.30
CA LYS A 132 -7.26 10.03 13.07
C LYS A 132 -7.06 10.98 14.24
N SER A 133 -5.94 10.94 14.93
CA SER A 133 -5.62 11.87 16.03
C SER A 133 -5.46 13.31 15.56
N GLU A 134 -5.01 13.50 14.30
CA GLU A 134 -4.96 14.81 13.63
C GLU A 134 -6.34 15.26 13.08
N GLY A 135 -7.38 14.47 13.31
CA GLY A 135 -8.75 14.76 12.94
C GLY A 135 -9.16 14.33 11.52
N PHE A 136 -8.30 13.64 10.78
CA PHE A 136 -8.65 13.14 9.44
C PHE A 136 -9.58 11.92 9.50
N THR A 137 -10.40 11.78 8.47
CA THR A 137 -11.17 10.56 8.22
C THR A 137 -10.36 9.63 7.31
N VAL A 138 -9.98 8.46 7.83
CA VAL A 138 -9.35 7.42 7.02
C VAL A 138 -10.44 6.65 6.27
N ASN A 139 -10.33 6.60 4.94
CA ASN A 139 -11.34 6.03 4.06
C ASN A 139 -10.96 4.62 3.58
N VAL A 140 -9.89 4.49 2.81
CA VAL A 140 -9.44 3.22 2.24
C VAL A 140 -7.97 2.96 2.56
N ILE A 141 -7.67 1.72 2.94
CA ILE A 141 -6.30 1.24 3.16
C ILE A 141 -5.96 0.22 2.08
N ASN A 142 -5.10 0.65 1.14
CA ASN A 142 -4.56 -0.20 0.10
C ASN A 142 -3.20 -0.79 0.53
N ALA A 143 -2.65 -1.67 -0.30
CA ALA A 143 -1.33 -2.27 -0.03
C ALA A 143 -0.22 -1.23 0.17
N ARG A 144 -0.24 -0.14 -0.62
CA ARG A 144 0.82 0.88 -0.66
C ARG A 144 0.31 2.31 -0.44
N SER A 145 -0.92 2.50 -0.01
CA SER A 145 -1.46 3.84 0.27
C SER A 145 -2.58 3.81 1.30
N VAL A 146 -2.70 4.92 2.02
CA VAL A 146 -3.84 5.21 2.88
C VAL A 146 -4.55 6.43 2.31
N ASP A 147 -5.80 6.25 1.87
CA ASP A 147 -6.69 7.33 1.43
C ASP A 147 -7.36 7.97 2.64
N PHE A 148 -7.33 9.29 2.73
CA PHE A 148 -7.89 10.03 3.83
C PHE A 148 -8.42 11.41 3.41
N TRP A 149 -9.35 11.92 4.19
CA TRP A 149 -10.06 13.18 3.95
C TRP A 149 -9.94 14.10 5.15
N GLY A 150 -10.04 15.38 4.87
CA GLY A 150 -10.05 16.40 5.92
C GLY A 150 -10.28 17.80 5.38
N THR A 151 -9.73 18.79 6.05
CA THR A 151 -9.79 20.19 5.66
C THR A 151 -8.40 20.78 5.50
N ALA A 152 -8.28 21.92 4.79
CA ALA A 152 -7.02 22.63 4.64
C ALA A 152 -6.42 23.07 5.99
N GLY A 153 -7.26 23.38 6.97
CA GLY A 153 -6.81 23.68 8.34
C GLY A 153 -6.17 22.49 9.02
N GLN A 154 -6.74 21.29 8.87
CA GLN A 154 -6.14 20.05 9.36
C GLN A 154 -4.82 19.74 8.64
N VAL A 155 -4.76 19.91 7.31
CA VAL A 155 -3.52 19.78 6.56
C VAL A 155 -2.44 20.71 7.10
N ARG A 156 -2.76 22.00 7.31
CA ARG A 156 -1.82 22.97 7.86
C ARG A 156 -1.28 22.55 9.24
N SER A 157 -2.16 22.07 10.10
CA SER A 157 -1.76 21.65 11.45
C SER A 157 -0.93 20.36 11.43
N ALA A 158 -1.41 19.32 10.76
CA ALA A 158 -0.80 17.99 10.76
C ALA A 158 0.47 17.92 9.92
N PHE A 159 0.49 18.56 8.75
CA PHE A 159 1.59 18.44 7.80
C PHE A 159 2.46 19.70 7.68
N ARG A 160 2.19 20.73 8.49
CA ARG A 160 2.97 21.98 8.55
C ARG A 160 3.12 22.66 7.18
N THR A 161 2.14 22.52 6.32
CA THR A 161 2.05 23.20 5.02
C THR A 161 0.66 23.75 4.82
N ALA A 162 0.54 24.94 4.24
CA ALA A 162 -0.75 25.56 3.92
C ALA A 162 -1.17 25.20 2.49
N ILE A 163 -2.47 25.07 2.28
CA ILE A 163 -3.04 24.96 0.93
C ILE A 163 -3.37 26.37 0.44
N HIS A 164 -2.89 26.72 -0.75
CA HIS A 164 -3.13 28.00 -1.38
C HIS A 164 -3.84 27.84 -2.72
N TYR A 165 -4.49 28.92 -3.15
CA TYR A 165 -4.91 29.08 -4.53
C TYR A 165 -3.72 29.51 -5.36
N PHE A 166 -3.60 28.96 -6.56
CA PHE A 166 -2.62 29.35 -7.57
C PHE A 166 -3.34 29.66 -8.89
N ASP A 167 -2.87 30.69 -9.59
CA ASP A 167 -3.35 31.00 -10.94
C ASP A 167 -2.25 30.65 -11.93
N VAL A 168 -2.45 29.59 -12.69
CA VAL A 168 -1.50 29.13 -13.69
C VAL A 168 -2.14 29.24 -15.05
N ARG A 169 -1.64 30.19 -15.87
CA ARG A 169 -2.17 30.45 -17.22
C ARG A 169 -3.67 30.75 -17.26
N GLY A 170 -4.19 31.45 -16.25
CA GLY A 170 -5.60 31.80 -16.14
C GLY A 170 -6.49 30.67 -15.59
N VAL A 171 -5.92 29.55 -15.16
CA VAL A 171 -6.62 28.46 -14.50
C VAL A 171 -6.30 28.48 -13.01
N ARG A 172 -7.36 28.47 -12.19
CA ARG A 172 -7.21 28.40 -10.74
C ARG A 172 -6.98 26.95 -10.31
N HIS A 173 -5.93 26.78 -9.53
CA HIS A 173 -5.55 25.52 -8.90
C HIS A 173 -5.48 25.68 -7.39
N ILE A 174 -5.47 24.55 -6.68
CA ILE A 174 -5.07 24.46 -5.29
C ILE A 174 -3.81 23.60 -5.16
N ALA A 175 -2.93 23.96 -4.23
CA ALA A 175 -1.77 23.13 -3.90
C ALA A 175 -1.22 23.49 -2.52
N ASN A 176 -0.41 22.60 -1.97
CA ASN A 176 0.43 22.90 -0.82
C ASN A 176 1.56 23.86 -1.21
N LEU A 177 1.77 24.88 -0.36
CA LEU A 177 2.77 25.93 -0.59
C LEU A 177 4.21 25.45 -0.39
N SER A 178 4.41 24.43 0.46
CA SER A 178 5.74 23.89 0.80
C SER A 178 5.64 22.37 0.93
N ASN A 179 6.79 21.70 0.97
CA ASN A 179 6.81 20.28 1.25
C ASN A 179 6.17 19.99 2.62
N PRO A 180 5.29 18.99 2.70
CA PRO A 180 4.69 18.60 3.96
C PRO A 180 5.71 17.97 4.90
N GLN A 181 5.44 18.07 6.20
CA GLN A 181 6.22 17.45 7.25
C GLN A 181 5.40 16.40 7.98
N ILE A 182 6.04 15.31 8.38
CA ILE A 182 5.45 14.26 9.20
C ILE A 182 6.30 14.02 10.45
N PRO A 183 5.77 13.40 11.51
CA PRO A 183 6.57 12.91 12.62
C PRO A 183 7.71 12.01 12.13
N ALA A 184 8.92 12.22 12.67
CA ALA A 184 10.12 11.49 12.24
C ALA A 184 9.97 9.96 12.39
N ALA A 185 9.20 9.50 13.37
CA ALA A 185 8.90 8.09 13.58
C ALA A 185 8.20 7.43 12.38
N LEU A 186 7.42 8.18 11.59
CA LEU A 186 6.68 7.67 10.41
C LEU A 186 7.54 7.63 9.14
N ALA A 187 8.65 8.35 9.09
CA ALA A 187 9.48 8.50 7.89
C ALA A 187 9.97 7.17 7.27
N PRO A 188 10.30 6.12 8.05
CA PRO A 188 10.69 4.85 7.45
C PRO A 188 9.58 4.17 6.64
N ALA A 189 8.31 4.45 6.97
CA ALA A 189 7.13 3.80 6.37
C ALA A 189 6.38 4.70 5.37
N VAL A 190 6.68 6.01 5.31
CA VAL A 190 5.98 6.99 4.48
C VAL A 190 6.90 7.52 3.39
N ALA A 191 6.47 7.40 2.14
CA ALA A 191 7.21 7.91 0.98
C ALA A 191 6.84 9.34 0.62
N GLY A 192 5.56 9.72 0.77
CA GLY A 192 5.04 11.03 0.40
C GLY A 192 3.53 11.11 0.55
N ILE A 193 2.98 12.26 0.16
CA ILE A 193 1.54 12.50 0.11
C ILE A 193 1.19 12.97 -1.29
N VAL A 194 0.23 12.31 -1.92
CA VAL A 194 -0.29 12.75 -3.22
C VAL A 194 -1.70 13.33 -3.06
N SER A 195 -2.16 14.04 -4.08
CA SER A 195 -3.47 14.71 -4.10
C SER A 195 -3.63 15.85 -3.06
N MET A 196 -2.52 16.48 -2.65
CA MET A 196 -2.55 17.77 -1.97
C MET A 196 -2.68 18.94 -2.96
N ASN A 197 -2.78 18.66 -4.25
CA ASN A 197 -2.98 19.61 -5.33
C ASN A 197 -3.92 19.00 -6.38
N ASP A 198 -4.50 19.87 -7.21
CA ASP A 198 -5.40 19.49 -8.30
C ASP A 198 -4.76 19.61 -9.69
N PHE A 199 -3.44 19.76 -9.76
CA PHE A 199 -2.71 19.75 -11.04
C PHE A 199 -2.81 18.35 -11.68
N LYS A 200 -3.37 18.31 -12.89
CA LYS A 200 -3.45 17.07 -13.66
C LYS A 200 -2.23 16.94 -14.57
N PRO A 201 -1.68 15.74 -14.73
CA PRO A 201 -0.65 15.50 -15.73
C PRO A 201 -1.16 15.93 -17.10
N HIS A 202 -0.44 16.81 -17.78
CA HIS A 202 -0.73 17.10 -19.19
C HIS A 202 -0.26 15.91 -20.04
N PRO A 203 -1.06 15.45 -21.03
CA PRO A 203 -0.57 14.51 -22.02
C PRO A 203 0.67 15.12 -22.67
N ILE A 204 1.79 14.43 -22.61
CA ILE A 204 2.98 14.79 -23.41
C ILE A 204 2.51 14.75 -24.85
N GLY A 205 2.50 15.93 -25.51
CA GLY A 205 1.81 16.21 -26.74
C GLY A 205 1.92 15.11 -27.77
N GLY A 206 0.77 14.79 -28.39
CA GLY A 206 0.74 13.92 -29.54
C GLY A 206 1.69 14.45 -30.59
N VAL A 207 2.63 13.60 -30.99
CA VAL A 207 3.47 13.84 -32.17
C VAL A 207 2.51 14.05 -33.34
N ARG A 208 2.55 15.25 -33.93
CA ARG A 208 1.88 15.54 -35.21
C ARG A 208 2.64 14.86 -36.32
#